data_adade5f573829ea2b1b473ae7d08e699
#
_entry.id   adade5f573829ea2b1b473ae7d08e699
#
_cell.length_a   1.000
_cell.length_b   1.000
_cell.length_c   1.000
_cell.angle_alpha   90.00
_cell.angle_beta   90.00
_cell.angle_gamma   90.00
#
_symmetry.space_group_name_H-M   'P 1'
#
loop_
_entity.id
_entity.type
_entity.pdbx_description
1 polymer ?
#
loop_
_entity_poly.entity_id
_entity_poly.type
_entity_poly.pdbx_seq_one_letter_code
_entity_poly.pdbx_strand_id
1 'polypeptide(L)'
;MRVIHILDHSIPLQSGYAFRTQAILKEQRALGWETFHLTGPKQGPTAATEEEVNGWHFYRTPPPGGILDGVPGLSELELMGEIAYRIEQAARRVRPHLLHAHSPVLSAIPVLRAGRRLGIPVVYEVRSLWEDAAAGNGTREGGLRYRLRRGIETWALRRADAISTICEGLRGDIVARGIPAEKVTVVPNAVDVEEFSMGGAPDPGLKKQLGLDGVLVLGFIGSFYAYEGLAVLLRALQQMLAQGERVRVLLVGGGQQDAELKRLASELGIENQVVFAGSIPHGEVQRYYDLIDVLVYPRLSMRLTELVTPAKPLEAMARGRLLVASDIGGHRELIRPGETGTLFKPGDPEALSAAVRALLREPARWPGLKAAARRYVETERSWQASVARYADVYARVTQPHRRA
;
A
#
# COMPACT_ATOMS: atom_id res chain seq x y z
N MET A 1 6.85 -9.40 24.61
CA MET A 1 8.03 -9.45 23.69
C MET A 1 8.32 -8.02 23.24
N ARG A 2 9.60 -7.60 23.19
CA ARG A 2 10.02 -6.25 22.74
C ARG A 2 10.52 -6.29 21.32
N VAL A 3 9.95 -5.41 20.47
CA VAL A 3 10.26 -5.32 19.02
C VAL A 3 10.64 -3.88 18.69
N ILE A 4 11.78 -3.65 18.05
CA ILE A 4 12.08 -2.35 17.44
C ILE A 4 11.73 -2.43 15.95
N HIS A 5 10.82 -1.57 15.51
CA HIS A 5 10.48 -1.37 14.10
C HIS A 5 11.32 -0.25 13.52
N ILE A 6 12.01 -0.52 12.43
CA ILE A 6 12.79 0.46 11.68
C ILE A 6 12.02 0.79 10.40
N LEU A 7 11.61 2.04 10.30
CA LEU A 7 10.65 2.55 9.33
C LEU A 7 11.30 3.56 8.40
N ASP A 8 10.89 3.59 7.15
CA ASP A 8 11.29 4.63 6.20
C ASP A 8 10.76 6.02 6.66
N HIS A 9 9.47 6.07 6.98
CA HIS A 9 8.76 7.21 7.57
C HIS A 9 7.54 6.73 8.36
N SER A 10 6.90 7.65 9.10
CA SER A 10 5.72 7.37 9.92
C SER A 10 4.81 8.60 10.02
N ILE A 11 3.75 8.52 10.83
CA ILE A 11 2.96 9.69 11.20
C ILE A 11 3.87 10.82 11.76
N PRO A 12 3.51 12.10 11.52
CA PRO A 12 2.26 12.61 10.96
C PRO A 12 2.14 12.57 9.42
N LEU A 13 3.13 12.02 8.70
CA LEU A 13 3.06 11.89 7.24
C LEU A 13 1.91 10.94 6.85
N GLN A 14 0.96 11.45 6.07
CA GLN A 14 -0.18 10.69 5.60
C GLN A 14 0.20 9.90 4.34
N SER A 15 0.38 8.60 4.50
CA SER A 15 0.68 7.68 3.40
C SER A 15 0.16 6.28 3.72
N GLY A 16 -0.10 5.48 2.69
CA GLY A 16 -0.47 4.08 2.88
C GLY A 16 0.59 3.29 3.67
N TYR A 17 1.86 3.69 3.59
CA TYR A 17 2.94 3.13 4.38
C TYR A 17 2.77 3.43 5.88
N ALA A 18 2.48 4.70 6.23
CA ALA A 18 2.30 5.13 7.61
C ALA A 18 1.05 4.50 8.25
N PHE A 19 -0.08 4.50 7.53
CA PHE A 19 -1.33 3.87 8.00
C PHE A 19 -1.19 2.37 8.22
N ARG A 20 -0.61 1.63 7.25
CA ARG A 20 -0.30 0.21 7.45
C ARG A 20 0.58 -0.01 8.67
N THR A 21 1.62 0.78 8.83
CA THR A 21 2.54 0.64 9.97
C THR A 21 1.80 0.87 11.29
N GLN A 22 1.01 1.93 11.39
CA GLN A 22 0.25 2.24 12.60
C GLN A 22 -0.74 1.11 12.95
N ALA A 23 -1.44 0.55 11.97
CA ALA A 23 -2.33 -0.59 12.16
C ALA A 23 -1.58 -1.83 12.68
N ILE A 24 -0.43 -2.16 12.09
CA ILE A 24 0.42 -3.27 12.57
C ILE A 24 0.83 -3.06 14.02
N LEU A 25 1.30 -1.85 14.37
CA LEU A 25 1.75 -1.54 15.72
C LEU A 25 0.61 -1.59 16.74
N LYS A 26 -0.59 -1.11 16.38
CA LYS A 26 -1.80 -1.17 17.21
C LYS A 26 -2.13 -2.62 17.55
N GLU A 27 -2.22 -3.50 16.54
CA GLU A 27 -2.56 -4.90 16.75
C GLU A 27 -1.46 -5.69 17.47
N GLN A 28 -0.19 -5.39 17.21
CA GLN A 28 0.91 -6.01 17.97
C GLN A 28 0.86 -5.65 19.46
N ARG A 29 0.51 -4.41 19.79
CA ARG A 29 0.31 -4.01 21.20
C ARG A 29 -0.91 -4.71 21.82
N ALA A 30 -1.98 -4.91 21.04
CA ALA A 30 -3.14 -5.69 21.48
C ALA A 30 -2.79 -7.17 21.76
N LEU A 31 -1.79 -7.73 21.07
CA LEU A 31 -1.21 -9.04 21.36
C LEU A 31 -0.26 -9.05 22.59
N GLY A 32 -0.12 -7.94 23.30
CA GLY A 32 0.76 -7.79 24.47
C GLY A 32 2.24 -7.61 24.13
N TRP A 33 2.57 -7.19 22.90
CA TRP A 33 3.95 -6.90 22.54
C TRP A 33 4.30 -5.43 22.79
N GLU A 34 5.50 -5.18 23.24
CA GLU A 34 6.04 -3.83 23.40
C GLU A 34 6.72 -3.42 22.09
N THR A 35 6.17 -2.42 21.42
CA THR A 35 6.68 -1.92 20.15
C THR A 35 7.41 -0.59 20.33
N PHE A 36 8.58 -0.49 19.73
CA PHE A 36 9.42 0.71 19.67
C PHE A 36 9.66 1.06 18.21
N HIS A 37 9.72 2.35 17.87
CA HIS A 37 9.70 2.79 16.48
C HIS A 37 10.86 3.74 16.20
N LEU A 38 11.66 3.43 15.18
CA LEU A 38 12.74 4.27 14.71
C LEU A 38 12.51 4.61 13.24
N THR A 39 12.52 5.90 12.89
CA THR A 39 12.37 6.35 11.51
C THR A 39 13.68 6.82 10.91
N GLY A 40 13.84 6.59 9.61
CA GLY A 40 14.89 7.17 8.81
C GLY A 40 14.66 8.67 8.52
N PRO A 41 15.62 9.35 7.88
CA PRO A 41 15.55 10.79 7.57
C PRO A 41 14.47 11.19 6.57
N LYS A 42 13.88 10.24 5.85
CA LYS A 42 12.71 10.52 4.98
C LYS A 42 11.48 11.00 5.76
N GLN A 43 11.50 10.90 7.08
CA GLN A 43 10.50 11.54 7.93
C GLN A 43 10.40 13.05 7.69
N GLY A 44 11.44 13.66 7.22
CA GLY A 44 11.58 15.10 7.03
C GLY A 44 12.61 15.70 7.97
N PRO A 45 12.95 16.97 7.77
CA PRO A 45 13.92 17.65 8.59
C PRO A 45 13.43 17.73 10.04
N THR A 46 14.17 17.10 10.94
CA THR A 46 13.95 17.19 12.40
C THR A 46 15.29 17.27 13.10
N ALA A 47 15.42 18.19 14.04
CA ALA A 47 16.55 18.21 14.97
C ALA A 47 16.32 17.32 16.19
N ALA A 48 15.08 16.94 16.44
CA ALA A 48 14.71 16.08 17.53
C ALA A 48 15.10 14.63 17.27
N THR A 49 15.75 14.00 18.21
CA THR A 49 16.09 12.58 18.17
C THR A 49 14.99 11.66 18.72
N GLU A 50 14.02 12.23 19.41
CA GLU A 50 12.82 11.56 19.94
C GLU A 50 11.61 12.49 19.75
N GLU A 51 10.46 11.93 19.40
CA GLU A 51 9.23 12.68 19.18
C GLU A 51 8.02 11.84 19.60
N GLU A 52 7.01 12.49 20.18
CA GLU A 52 5.71 11.88 20.45
C GLU A 52 4.66 12.44 19.49
N VAL A 53 3.96 11.55 18.78
CA VAL A 53 2.92 11.91 17.82
C VAL A 53 1.70 11.05 18.10
N ASN A 54 0.57 11.66 18.47
CA ASN A 54 -0.69 10.97 18.74
C ASN A 54 -0.57 9.79 19.73
N GLY A 55 0.23 9.95 20.81
CA GLY A 55 0.47 8.91 21.81
C GLY A 55 1.43 7.80 21.36
N TRP A 56 2.12 8.00 20.24
CA TRP A 56 3.16 7.11 19.75
C TRP A 56 4.53 7.74 19.89
N HIS A 57 5.43 7.07 20.61
CA HIS A 57 6.81 7.51 20.76
C HIS A 57 7.68 7.00 19.60
N PHE A 58 8.43 7.90 18.97
CA PHE A 58 9.34 7.62 17.87
C PHE A 58 10.76 8.06 18.20
N TYR A 59 11.72 7.19 17.94
CA TYR A 59 13.12 7.56 17.75
C TYR A 59 13.27 8.11 16.33
N ARG A 60 13.77 9.33 16.19
CA ARG A 60 14.00 9.97 14.89
C ARG A 60 15.49 9.92 14.53
N THR A 61 15.78 9.77 13.26
CA THR A 61 17.15 9.90 12.71
C THR A 61 17.20 11.23 11.97
N PRO A 62 17.89 12.25 12.48
CA PRO A 62 18.12 13.50 11.75
C PRO A 62 18.81 13.23 10.43
N PRO A 63 18.59 14.07 9.40
CA PRO A 63 19.39 13.99 8.18
C PRO A 63 20.87 14.19 8.56
N PRO A 64 21.78 13.41 7.95
CA PRO A 64 23.21 13.61 8.18
C PRO A 64 23.59 15.06 7.83
N GLY A 65 24.32 15.72 8.72
CA GLY A 65 24.81 17.10 8.51
C GLY A 65 25.99 17.19 7.53
N GLY A 66 25.89 16.48 6.43
CA GLY A 66 26.92 15.88 5.64
C GLY A 66 27.92 16.77 4.94
N ILE A 67 29.18 16.44 5.11
CA ILE A 67 30.30 16.87 4.24
C ILE A 67 30.17 16.27 2.83
N LEU A 68 29.30 15.24 2.66
CA LEU A 68 29.14 14.45 1.44
C LEU A 68 27.78 14.66 0.74
N ASP A 69 27.03 15.69 1.16
CA ASP A 69 25.79 16.08 0.51
C ASP A 69 26.02 16.40 -0.97
N GLY A 70 25.31 15.67 -1.83
CA GLY A 70 25.36 15.84 -3.28
C GLY A 70 26.30 14.87 -4.04
N VAL A 71 27.04 13.99 -3.34
CA VAL A 71 27.80 12.93 -4.01
C VAL A 71 26.99 11.64 -4.02
N PRO A 72 26.42 11.22 -5.18
CA PRO A 72 25.61 10.02 -5.28
C PRO A 72 26.37 8.76 -4.78
N GLY A 73 25.75 8.00 -3.90
CA GLY A 73 26.32 6.80 -3.31
C GLY A 73 27.06 7.01 -1.98
N LEU A 74 27.66 8.17 -1.73
CA LEU A 74 28.32 8.46 -0.46
C LEU A 74 27.34 8.99 0.58
N SER A 75 26.38 9.81 0.18
CA SER A 75 25.28 10.29 1.02
C SER A 75 24.42 9.11 1.55
N GLU A 76 24.15 8.10 0.72
CA GLU A 76 23.43 6.91 1.15
C GLU A 76 24.24 6.07 2.15
N LEU A 77 25.56 6.00 2.01
CA LEU A 77 26.43 5.28 2.97
C LEU A 77 26.48 6.00 4.32
N GLU A 78 26.60 7.33 4.33
CA GLU A 78 26.56 8.14 5.55
C GLU A 78 25.22 7.98 6.26
N LEU A 79 24.12 8.06 5.51
CA LEU A 79 22.77 7.84 5.98
C LEU A 79 22.59 6.47 6.64
N MET A 80 23.03 5.40 5.97
CA MET A 80 22.99 4.05 6.51
C MET A 80 23.85 3.91 7.78
N GLY A 81 24.97 4.62 7.87
CA GLY A 81 25.82 4.69 9.06
C GLY A 81 25.08 5.29 10.25
N GLU A 82 24.42 6.44 10.04
CA GLU A 82 23.63 7.12 11.07
C GLU A 82 22.45 6.28 11.55
N ILE A 83 21.70 5.69 10.64
CA ILE A 83 20.59 4.79 11.00
C ILE A 83 21.13 3.61 11.83
N ALA A 84 22.24 2.98 11.44
CA ALA A 84 22.82 1.87 12.20
C ALA A 84 23.24 2.29 13.62
N TYR A 85 23.85 3.46 13.76
CA TYR A 85 24.23 4.03 15.06
C TYR A 85 23.00 4.28 15.95
N ARG A 86 21.95 4.89 15.40
CA ARG A 86 20.68 5.13 16.11
C ARG A 86 20.00 3.84 16.54
N ILE A 87 20.03 2.79 15.70
CA ILE A 87 19.52 1.46 16.05
C ILE A 87 20.29 0.89 17.24
N GLU A 88 21.64 0.97 17.23
CA GLU A 88 22.47 0.47 18.32
C GLU A 88 22.17 1.22 19.65
N GLN A 89 21.99 2.54 19.62
CA GLN A 89 21.60 3.33 20.79
C GLN A 89 20.23 2.88 21.33
N ALA A 90 19.22 2.80 20.48
CA ALA A 90 17.88 2.38 20.88
C ALA A 90 17.88 0.94 21.40
N ALA A 91 18.60 0.02 20.74
CA ALA A 91 18.68 -1.36 21.15
C ALA A 91 19.34 -1.57 22.52
N ARG A 92 20.37 -0.81 22.84
CA ARG A 92 21.01 -0.85 24.18
C ARG A 92 20.03 -0.41 25.27
N ARG A 93 19.19 0.59 24.99
CA ARG A 93 18.20 1.13 25.94
C ARG A 93 16.98 0.20 26.10
N VAL A 94 16.44 -0.30 24.97
CA VAL A 94 15.20 -1.10 24.89
C VAL A 94 15.47 -2.57 25.19
N ARG A 95 16.65 -3.11 24.83
CA ARG A 95 17.00 -4.54 24.86
C ARG A 95 15.93 -5.37 24.12
N PRO A 96 15.75 -5.15 22.80
CA PRO A 96 14.72 -5.83 22.04
C PRO A 96 15.04 -7.32 21.85
N HIS A 97 14.01 -8.12 21.64
CA HIS A 97 14.15 -9.53 21.28
C HIS A 97 14.39 -9.72 19.79
N LEU A 98 13.94 -8.76 18.95
CA LEU A 98 14.20 -8.74 17.51
C LEU A 98 14.12 -7.31 16.95
N LEU A 99 14.74 -7.12 15.79
CA LEU A 99 14.62 -5.91 14.96
C LEU A 99 13.74 -6.22 13.76
N HIS A 100 12.75 -5.36 13.49
CA HIS A 100 11.87 -5.50 12.34
C HIS A 100 12.12 -4.36 11.35
N ALA A 101 12.86 -4.65 10.29
CA ALA A 101 13.12 -3.71 9.20
C ALA A 101 11.95 -3.67 8.24
N HIS A 102 11.48 -2.48 7.89
CA HIS A 102 10.47 -2.30 6.84
C HIS A 102 11.13 -1.76 5.57
N SER A 103 10.68 -2.23 4.40
CA SER A 103 11.17 -1.71 3.12
C SER A 103 11.12 -0.17 3.05
N PRO A 104 12.02 0.49 2.32
CA PRO A 104 12.91 -0.06 1.30
C PRO A 104 14.19 -0.70 1.87
N VAL A 105 14.93 -1.40 1.00
CA VAL A 105 16.17 -2.09 1.36
C VAL A 105 17.22 -1.18 1.99
N LEU A 106 17.24 0.10 1.68
CA LEU A 106 18.13 1.09 2.29
C LEU A 106 17.92 1.24 3.80
N SER A 107 16.70 0.98 4.29
CA SER A 107 16.42 0.87 5.73
C SER A 107 16.82 -0.50 6.29
N ALA A 108 16.73 -1.57 5.50
CA ALA A 108 17.07 -2.92 5.95
C ALA A 108 18.58 -3.17 6.13
N ILE A 109 19.42 -2.60 5.26
CA ILE A 109 20.89 -2.78 5.31
C ILE A 109 21.47 -2.37 6.67
N PRO A 110 21.19 -1.16 7.22
CA PRO A 110 21.70 -0.77 8.54
C PRO A 110 21.14 -1.65 9.67
N VAL A 111 19.89 -2.14 9.54
CA VAL A 111 19.29 -3.06 10.52
C VAL A 111 20.03 -4.40 10.54
N LEU A 112 20.30 -4.99 9.38
CA LEU A 112 21.06 -6.23 9.25
C LEU A 112 22.47 -6.10 9.84
N ARG A 113 23.11 -4.93 9.65
CA ARG A 113 24.45 -4.65 10.22
C ARG A 113 24.37 -4.54 11.75
N ALA A 114 23.43 -3.79 12.27
CA ALA A 114 23.24 -3.63 13.71
C ALA A 114 22.81 -4.95 14.38
N GLY A 115 21.87 -5.70 13.81
CA GLY A 115 21.43 -6.99 14.32
C GLY A 115 22.58 -7.99 14.42
N ARG A 116 23.43 -8.08 13.39
CA ARG A 116 24.63 -8.94 13.43
C ARG A 116 25.62 -8.54 14.53
N ARG A 117 25.86 -7.23 14.72
CA ARG A 117 26.78 -6.73 15.76
C ARG A 117 26.27 -6.98 17.17
N LEU A 118 24.95 -6.87 17.35
CA LEU A 118 24.31 -6.99 18.67
C LEU A 118 23.84 -8.42 18.98
N GLY A 119 23.91 -9.34 18.02
CA GLY A 119 23.37 -10.69 18.17
C GLY A 119 21.84 -10.73 18.25
N ILE A 120 21.16 -9.76 17.64
CA ILE A 120 19.71 -9.63 17.66
C ILE A 120 19.16 -10.06 16.30
N PRO A 121 18.18 -10.98 16.24
CA PRO A 121 17.61 -11.44 14.98
C PRO A 121 16.84 -10.32 14.25
N VAL A 122 16.86 -10.41 12.91
CA VAL A 122 16.26 -9.41 12.02
C VAL A 122 15.17 -10.04 11.17
N VAL A 123 13.96 -9.48 11.26
CA VAL A 123 12.86 -9.71 10.30
C VAL A 123 12.87 -8.58 9.29
N TYR A 124 12.77 -8.91 7.98
CA TYR A 124 12.66 -7.92 6.92
C TYR A 124 11.29 -7.98 6.26
N GLU A 125 10.50 -6.90 6.38
CA GLU A 125 9.21 -6.76 5.73
C GLU A 125 9.34 -6.08 4.37
N VAL A 126 8.98 -6.82 3.31
CA VAL A 126 8.97 -6.34 1.93
C VAL A 126 7.56 -5.96 1.52
N ARG A 127 7.31 -4.67 1.31
CA ARG A 127 6.03 -4.12 0.84
C ARG A 127 6.01 -3.87 -0.66
N SER A 128 7.16 -3.67 -1.25
CA SER A 128 7.44 -3.62 -2.69
C SER A 128 8.92 -3.88 -2.90
N LEU A 129 9.29 -4.34 -4.09
CA LEU A 129 10.70 -4.54 -4.44
C LEU A 129 11.29 -3.18 -4.90
N TRP A 130 12.49 -2.87 -4.44
CA TRP A 130 13.11 -1.57 -4.68
C TRP A 130 13.33 -1.27 -6.17
N GLU A 131 13.74 -2.27 -6.94
CA GLU A 131 13.92 -2.16 -8.38
C GLU A 131 12.61 -1.89 -9.11
N ASP A 132 11.50 -2.51 -8.69
CA ASP A 132 10.19 -2.36 -9.33
C ASP A 132 9.54 -1.00 -8.98
N ALA A 133 9.68 -0.55 -7.73
CA ALA A 133 9.26 0.79 -7.32
C ALA A 133 10.02 1.88 -8.09
N ALA A 134 11.30 1.66 -8.38
CA ALA A 134 12.11 2.57 -9.18
C ALA A 134 11.76 2.51 -10.69
N ALA A 135 11.34 1.36 -11.20
CA ALA A 135 10.85 1.24 -12.57
C ALA A 135 9.56 2.03 -12.77
N GLY A 136 8.64 1.99 -11.80
CA GLY A 136 7.44 2.83 -11.78
C GLY A 136 7.72 4.35 -11.77
N ASN A 137 8.96 4.76 -11.43
CA ASN A 137 9.43 6.15 -11.44
C ASN A 137 10.46 6.42 -12.56
N GLY A 138 10.40 5.69 -13.68
CA GLY A 138 11.19 5.96 -14.89
C GLY A 138 12.54 5.23 -15.00
N THR A 139 12.91 4.36 -14.07
CA THR A 139 14.07 3.48 -14.26
C THR A 139 13.72 2.38 -15.26
N ARG A 140 14.53 2.20 -16.32
CA ARG A 140 14.31 1.15 -17.34
C ARG A 140 14.39 -0.23 -16.68
N GLU A 141 13.32 -1.01 -16.79
CA GLU A 141 13.26 -2.41 -16.36
C GLU A 141 14.35 -3.23 -17.09
N GLY A 142 15.03 -4.11 -16.34
CA GLY A 142 16.13 -4.94 -16.87
C GLY A 142 17.45 -4.21 -17.15
N GLY A 143 17.51 -2.88 -17.04
CA GLY A 143 18.72 -2.09 -17.20
C GLY A 143 19.74 -2.31 -16.06
N LEU A 144 20.97 -1.79 -16.22
CA LEU A 144 22.06 -1.98 -15.25
C LEU A 144 21.67 -1.53 -13.83
N ARG A 145 21.05 -0.34 -13.71
CA ARG A 145 20.58 0.19 -12.42
C ARG A 145 19.51 -0.67 -11.78
N TYR A 146 18.60 -1.22 -12.58
CA TYR A 146 17.59 -2.16 -12.12
C TYR A 146 18.23 -3.45 -11.57
N ARG A 147 19.18 -4.05 -12.33
CA ARG A 147 19.90 -5.26 -11.92
C ARG A 147 20.71 -5.05 -10.64
N LEU A 148 21.35 -3.90 -10.50
CA LEU A 148 22.09 -3.54 -9.28
C LEU A 148 21.15 -3.49 -8.06
N ARG A 149 20.03 -2.76 -8.16
CA ARG A 149 19.01 -2.68 -7.10
C ARG A 149 18.46 -4.05 -6.73
N ARG A 150 18.12 -4.87 -7.73
CA ARG A 150 17.69 -6.26 -7.53
C ARG A 150 18.74 -7.10 -6.83
N GLY A 151 20.01 -6.92 -7.16
CA GLY A 151 21.14 -7.58 -6.49
C GLY A 151 21.26 -7.20 -5.01
N ILE A 152 21.16 -5.91 -4.71
CA ILE A 152 21.20 -5.37 -3.33
C ILE A 152 19.99 -5.89 -2.52
N GLU A 153 18.78 -5.83 -3.09
CA GLU A 153 17.57 -6.36 -2.47
C GLU A 153 17.74 -7.87 -2.16
N THR A 154 18.19 -8.65 -3.14
CA THR A 154 18.42 -10.10 -2.96
C THR A 154 19.48 -10.39 -1.91
N TRP A 155 20.53 -9.57 -1.84
CA TRP A 155 21.57 -9.68 -0.81
C TRP A 155 21.00 -9.46 0.60
N ALA A 156 20.12 -8.47 0.77
CA ALA A 156 19.46 -8.20 2.06
C ALA A 156 18.51 -9.35 2.45
N LEU A 157 17.69 -9.81 1.51
CA LEU A 157 16.78 -10.95 1.71
C LEU A 157 17.50 -12.22 2.18
N ARG A 158 18.66 -12.54 1.60
CA ARG A 158 19.46 -13.69 2.03
C ARG A 158 19.92 -13.59 3.47
N ARG A 159 20.20 -12.39 3.96
CA ARG A 159 20.78 -12.11 5.28
C ARG A 159 19.77 -11.90 6.41
N ALA A 160 18.54 -11.56 6.10
CA ALA A 160 17.50 -11.49 7.12
C ALA A 160 17.25 -12.88 7.73
N ASP A 161 16.92 -12.98 9.01
CA ASP A 161 16.60 -14.24 9.67
C ASP A 161 15.24 -14.78 9.26
N ALA A 162 14.25 -13.88 9.06
CA ALA A 162 12.98 -14.17 8.43
C ALA A 162 12.54 -13.00 7.55
N ILE A 163 11.65 -13.30 6.62
CA ILE A 163 11.09 -12.32 5.68
C ILE A 163 9.56 -12.35 5.83
N SER A 164 8.96 -11.18 5.99
CA SER A 164 7.53 -11.01 5.79
C SER A 164 7.26 -10.22 4.52
N THR A 165 6.16 -10.52 3.83
CA THR A 165 5.73 -9.79 2.65
C THR A 165 4.22 -9.66 2.61
N ILE A 166 3.69 -8.75 1.79
CA ILE A 166 2.29 -8.36 1.83
C ILE A 166 1.37 -9.19 0.93
N CYS A 167 1.93 -10.08 0.10
CA CYS A 167 1.15 -10.84 -0.89
C CYS A 167 1.94 -12.03 -1.45
N GLU A 168 1.21 -12.97 -2.06
CA GLU A 168 1.81 -14.16 -2.66
C GLU A 168 2.63 -13.84 -3.92
N GLY A 169 2.25 -12.80 -4.68
CA GLY A 169 3.03 -12.34 -5.84
C GLY A 169 4.46 -11.97 -5.45
N LEU A 170 4.64 -11.17 -4.40
CA LEU A 170 5.97 -10.83 -3.87
C LEU A 170 6.68 -12.05 -3.28
N ARG A 171 5.96 -12.93 -2.55
CA ARG A 171 6.52 -14.16 -2.01
C ARG A 171 7.08 -15.04 -3.13
N GLY A 172 6.31 -15.22 -4.19
CA GLY A 172 6.72 -16.00 -5.36
C GLY A 172 8.00 -15.46 -6.00
N ASP A 173 8.10 -14.14 -6.20
CA ASP A 173 9.31 -13.52 -6.76
C ASP A 173 10.52 -13.66 -5.81
N ILE A 174 10.32 -13.48 -4.51
CA ILE A 174 11.39 -13.64 -3.51
C ILE A 174 11.92 -15.09 -3.50
N VAL A 175 11.04 -16.07 -3.54
CA VAL A 175 11.42 -17.49 -3.61
C VAL A 175 12.13 -17.80 -4.93
N ALA A 176 11.66 -17.25 -6.05
CA ALA A 176 12.33 -17.40 -7.35
C ALA A 176 13.74 -16.78 -7.42
N ARG A 177 14.12 -15.93 -6.45
CA ARG A 177 15.51 -15.43 -6.28
C ARG A 177 16.43 -16.41 -5.53
N GLY A 178 15.92 -17.58 -5.18
CA GLY A 178 16.66 -18.61 -4.40
C GLY A 178 16.61 -18.36 -2.90
N ILE A 179 15.60 -17.68 -2.40
CA ILE A 179 15.32 -17.58 -0.96
C ILE A 179 14.44 -18.76 -0.55
N PRO A 180 14.79 -19.52 0.53
CA PRO A 180 13.97 -20.63 0.99
C PRO A 180 12.53 -20.22 1.31
N ALA A 181 11.57 -20.99 0.83
CA ALA A 181 10.13 -20.65 0.94
C ALA A 181 9.65 -20.55 2.39
N GLU A 182 10.23 -21.39 3.29
CA GLU A 182 9.94 -21.42 4.72
C GLU A 182 10.42 -20.16 5.46
N LYS A 183 11.34 -19.41 4.86
CA LYS A 183 11.83 -18.12 5.37
C LYS A 183 10.89 -16.97 5.08
N VAL A 184 9.96 -17.12 4.12
CA VAL A 184 9.08 -16.07 3.61
C VAL A 184 7.63 -16.31 4.02
N THR A 185 7.09 -15.42 4.84
CA THR A 185 5.71 -15.48 5.31
C THR A 185 4.90 -14.31 4.75
N VAL A 186 3.69 -14.59 4.24
CA VAL A 186 2.77 -13.53 3.81
C VAL A 186 1.98 -13.02 5.01
N VAL A 187 2.15 -11.72 5.29
CA VAL A 187 1.35 -10.92 6.22
C VAL A 187 0.58 -9.91 5.37
N PRO A 188 -0.64 -10.24 4.93
CA PRO A 188 -1.30 -9.53 3.86
C PRO A 188 -1.71 -8.11 4.22
N ASN A 189 -1.96 -7.28 3.20
CA ASN A 189 -2.69 -6.04 3.38
C ASN A 189 -4.08 -6.33 3.94
N ALA A 190 -4.52 -5.45 4.83
CA ALA A 190 -5.79 -5.55 5.52
C ALA A 190 -6.48 -4.19 5.59
N VAL A 191 -7.69 -4.16 6.08
CA VAL A 191 -8.46 -2.94 6.30
C VAL A 191 -8.98 -2.91 7.74
N ASP A 192 -9.10 -1.72 8.31
CA ASP A 192 -9.80 -1.53 9.59
C ASP A 192 -11.30 -1.50 9.29
N VAL A 193 -11.97 -2.60 9.62
CA VAL A 193 -13.42 -2.77 9.33
C VAL A 193 -14.32 -1.94 10.24
N GLU A 194 -13.80 -1.43 11.35
CA GLU A 194 -14.51 -0.50 12.24
C GLU A 194 -14.42 0.91 11.68
N GLU A 195 -13.23 1.35 11.29
CA GLU A 195 -13.00 2.63 10.64
C GLU A 195 -13.73 2.70 9.29
N PHE A 196 -13.58 1.68 8.44
CA PHE A 196 -14.33 1.53 7.18
C PHE A 196 -15.60 0.72 7.41
N SER A 197 -16.50 1.21 8.28
CA SER A 197 -17.80 0.59 8.52
C SER A 197 -18.65 0.55 7.24
N MET A 198 -19.71 -0.27 7.20
CA MET A 198 -20.63 -0.32 6.06
C MET A 198 -21.09 1.08 5.67
N GLY A 199 -21.04 1.38 4.37
CA GLY A 199 -21.40 2.67 3.83
C GLY A 199 -22.83 3.06 4.12
N GLY A 200 -23.02 4.34 4.39
CA GLY A 200 -24.32 4.97 4.62
C GLY A 200 -25.00 5.43 3.33
N ALA A 201 -26.12 6.13 3.51
CA ALA A 201 -26.72 6.90 2.43
C ALA A 201 -25.78 8.05 2.00
N PRO A 202 -25.72 8.37 0.70
CA PRO A 202 -24.95 9.51 0.21
C PRO A 202 -25.39 10.80 0.89
N ASP A 203 -24.45 11.68 1.24
CA ASP A 203 -24.76 13.04 1.70
C ASP A 203 -25.43 13.84 0.57
N PRO A 204 -26.74 14.22 0.70
CA PRO A 204 -27.45 14.88 -0.39
C PRO A 204 -26.87 16.26 -0.73
N GLY A 205 -26.37 16.99 0.27
CA GLY A 205 -25.75 18.30 0.07
C GLY A 205 -24.49 18.22 -0.76
N LEU A 206 -23.58 17.31 -0.37
CA LEU A 206 -22.33 17.06 -1.07
C LEU A 206 -22.59 16.50 -2.49
N LYS A 207 -23.56 15.58 -2.63
CA LYS A 207 -23.97 15.02 -3.93
C LYS A 207 -24.42 16.11 -4.89
N LYS A 208 -25.29 17.02 -4.42
CA LYS A 208 -25.78 18.17 -5.19
C LYS A 208 -24.66 19.16 -5.53
N GLN A 209 -23.80 19.48 -4.54
CA GLN A 209 -22.67 20.40 -4.74
C GLN A 209 -21.73 19.91 -5.85
N LEU A 210 -21.51 18.59 -5.94
CA LEU A 210 -20.64 17.96 -6.95
C LEU A 210 -21.41 17.64 -8.25
N GLY A 211 -22.70 17.96 -8.35
CA GLY A 211 -23.52 17.72 -9.54
C GLY A 211 -23.74 16.23 -9.84
N LEU A 212 -23.81 15.38 -8.81
CA LEU A 212 -23.91 13.93 -8.97
C LEU A 212 -25.35 13.40 -8.83
N ASP A 213 -26.35 14.28 -8.80
CA ASP A 213 -27.74 13.89 -8.65
C ASP A 213 -28.29 13.19 -9.90
N GLY A 214 -29.02 12.09 -9.68
CA GLY A 214 -29.72 11.36 -10.72
C GLY A 214 -28.82 10.72 -11.80
N VAL A 215 -27.54 10.53 -11.51
CA VAL A 215 -26.56 9.88 -12.39
C VAL A 215 -25.88 8.74 -11.66
N LEU A 216 -25.40 7.76 -12.40
CA LEU A 216 -24.49 6.73 -11.89
C LEU A 216 -23.12 7.35 -11.63
N VAL A 217 -22.52 7.07 -10.48
CA VAL A 217 -21.21 7.58 -10.11
C VAL A 217 -20.20 6.44 -10.11
N LEU A 218 -19.29 6.44 -11.09
CA LEU A 218 -18.06 5.66 -11.04
C LEU A 218 -17.00 6.46 -10.29
N GLY A 219 -16.16 5.82 -9.51
CA GLY A 219 -15.19 6.59 -8.74
C GLY A 219 -13.87 5.89 -8.47
N PHE A 220 -12.89 6.73 -8.16
CA PHE A 220 -11.58 6.32 -7.66
C PHE A 220 -11.15 7.25 -6.52
N ILE A 221 -10.63 6.67 -5.45
CA ILE A 221 -10.12 7.42 -4.30
C ILE A 221 -8.66 7.03 -4.08
N GLY A 222 -7.75 8.02 -4.09
CA GLY A 222 -6.32 7.81 -3.80
C GLY A 222 -5.39 8.66 -4.65
N SER A 223 -4.08 8.33 -4.63
CA SER A 223 -3.07 9.06 -5.40
C SER A 223 -3.13 8.70 -6.89
N PHE A 224 -2.98 9.70 -7.75
CA PHE A 224 -3.04 9.56 -9.22
C PHE A 224 -1.64 9.27 -9.78
N TYR A 225 -1.22 8.00 -9.65
CA TYR A 225 0.00 7.50 -10.30
C TYR A 225 -0.33 6.94 -11.69
N ALA A 226 0.65 6.96 -12.59
CA ALA A 226 0.48 6.45 -13.96
C ALA A 226 0.00 4.99 -14.00
N TYR A 227 0.52 4.15 -13.11
CA TYR A 227 0.14 2.74 -13.04
C TYR A 227 -1.29 2.49 -12.52
N GLU A 228 -1.95 3.46 -11.90
CA GLU A 228 -3.36 3.33 -11.52
C GLU A 228 -4.29 3.33 -12.74
N GLY A 229 -3.81 3.80 -13.91
CA GLY A 229 -4.50 3.65 -15.19
C GLY A 229 -5.78 4.47 -15.34
N LEU A 230 -5.91 5.60 -14.63
CA LEU A 230 -7.13 6.43 -14.64
C LEU A 230 -7.50 6.95 -16.04
N ALA A 231 -6.53 7.05 -16.95
CA ALA A 231 -6.79 7.37 -18.35
C ALA A 231 -7.69 6.31 -19.04
N VAL A 232 -7.60 5.02 -18.64
CA VAL A 232 -8.48 3.95 -19.14
C VAL A 232 -9.92 4.20 -18.68
N LEU A 233 -10.12 4.65 -17.43
CA LEU A 233 -11.44 5.00 -16.90
C LEU A 233 -12.06 6.17 -17.66
N LEU A 234 -11.29 7.22 -17.95
CA LEU A 234 -11.79 8.37 -18.72
C LEU A 234 -12.22 8.00 -20.15
N ARG A 235 -11.44 7.15 -20.83
CA ARG A 235 -11.81 6.63 -22.16
C ARG A 235 -13.04 5.72 -22.11
N ALA A 236 -13.17 4.88 -21.08
CA ALA A 236 -14.36 4.07 -20.87
C ALA A 236 -15.60 4.94 -20.60
N LEU A 237 -15.45 6.02 -19.82
CA LEU A 237 -16.51 7.00 -19.59
C LEU A 237 -16.99 7.60 -20.92
N GLN A 238 -16.08 8.06 -21.79
CA GLN A 238 -16.44 8.59 -23.10
C GLN A 238 -17.30 7.59 -23.93
N GLN A 239 -16.90 6.31 -23.93
CA GLN A 239 -17.64 5.26 -24.63
C GLN A 239 -19.03 5.03 -24.04
N MET A 240 -19.15 5.04 -22.70
CA MET A 240 -20.44 4.89 -22.03
C MET A 240 -21.39 6.06 -22.33
N LEU A 241 -20.88 7.28 -22.35
CA LEU A 241 -21.63 8.48 -22.72
C LEU A 241 -22.10 8.43 -24.18
N ALA A 242 -21.24 8.00 -25.10
CA ALA A 242 -21.58 7.81 -26.53
C ALA A 242 -22.69 6.75 -26.72
N GLN A 243 -22.85 5.84 -25.77
CA GLN A 243 -23.91 4.82 -25.76
C GLN A 243 -25.18 5.28 -25.01
N GLY A 244 -25.24 6.56 -24.59
CA GLY A 244 -26.39 7.16 -23.93
C GLY A 244 -26.51 6.89 -22.43
N GLU A 245 -25.45 6.33 -21.79
CA GLU A 245 -25.49 6.11 -20.33
C GLU A 245 -25.40 7.43 -19.56
N ARG A 246 -26.19 7.55 -18.49
CA ARG A 246 -26.17 8.70 -17.59
C ARG A 246 -25.17 8.44 -16.45
N VAL A 247 -23.89 8.69 -16.72
CA VAL A 247 -22.77 8.34 -15.83
C VAL A 247 -21.86 9.55 -15.63
N ARG A 248 -21.30 9.68 -14.43
CA ARG A 248 -20.20 10.59 -14.10
C ARG A 248 -19.06 9.86 -13.40
N VAL A 249 -17.87 10.43 -13.47
CA VAL A 249 -16.69 9.94 -12.76
C VAL A 249 -16.35 10.93 -11.66
N LEU A 250 -16.18 10.43 -10.42
CA LEU A 250 -15.66 11.15 -9.27
C LEU A 250 -14.25 10.67 -8.95
N LEU A 251 -13.26 11.56 -9.11
CA LEU A 251 -11.85 11.32 -8.78
C LEU A 251 -11.49 12.10 -7.51
N VAL A 252 -11.21 11.37 -6.44
CA VAL A 252 -10.85 11.94 -5.12
C VAL A 252 -9.37 11.67 -4.86
N GLY A 253 -8.61 12.73 -4.65
CA GLY A 253 -7.16 12.68 -4.45
C GLY A 253 -6.42 13.58 -5.42
N GLY A 254 -5.19 13.23 -5.71
CA GLY A 254 -4.32 13.98 -6.61
C GLY A 254 -3.00 13.26 -6.82
N GLY A 255 -2.09 13.86 -7.56
CA GLY A 255 -0.77 13.27 -7.79
C GLY A 255 -0.18 13.65 -9.13
N GLN A 256 0.85 12.90 -9.54
CA GLN A 256 1.63 13.21 -10.75
C GLN A 256 0.82 13.27 -12.04
N GLN A 257 -0.31 12.54 -12.09
CA GLN A 257 -1.18 12.48 -13.28
C GLN A 257 -2.32 13.51 -13.29
N ASP A 258 -2.45 14.37 -12.26
CA ASP A 258 -3.60 15.27 -12.13
C ASP A 258 -3.78 16.19 -13.36
N ALA A 259 -2.73 16.88 -13.76
CA ALA A 259 -2.77 17.77 -14.92
C ALA A 259 -3.04 17.02 -16.24
N GLU A 260 -2.43 15.84 -16.41
CA GLU A 260 -2.62 15.01 -17.59
C GLU A 260 -4.03 14.45 -17.71
N LEU A 261 -4.63 14.02 -16.59
CA LEU A 261 -6.01 13.52 -16.56
C LEU A 261 -7.03 14.63 -16.88
N LYS A 262 -6.81 15.85 -16.37
CA LYS A 262 -7.67 17.02 -16.71
C LYS A 262 -7.56 17.37 -18.19
N ARG A 263 -6.34 17.38 -18.74
CA ARG A 263 -6.11 17.59 -20.16
C ARG A 263 -6.81 16.53 -21.01
N LEU A 264 -6.66 15.24 -20.63
CA LEU A 264 -7.31 14.14 -21.32
C LEU A 264 -8.83 14.23 -21.29
N ALA A 265 -9.43 14.63 -20.15
CA ALA A 265 -10.87 14.81 -20.03
C ALA A 265 -11.38 15.89 -21.02
N SER A 266 -10.64 16.99 -21.18
CA SER A 266 -10.97 18.04 -22.15
C SER A 266 -10.80 17.56 -23.61
N GLU A 267 -9.70 16.86 -23.92
CA GLU A 267 -9.48 16.29 -25.27
C GLU A 267 -10.56 15.28 -25.67
N LEU A 268 -11.10 14.54 -24.70
CA LEU A 268 -12.20 13.61 -24.92
C LEU A 268 -13.58 14.26 -24.95
N GLY A 269 -13.69 15.56 -24.63
CA GLY A 269 -14.94 16.30 -24.55
C GLY A 269 -15.87 15.85 -23.40
N ILE A 270 -15.26 15.37 -22.29
CA ILE A 270 -15.98 14.81 -21.13
C ILE A 270 -15.70 15.56 -19.81
N GLU A 271 -15.09 16.76 -19.88
CA GLU A 271 -14.71 17.54 -18.70
C GLU A 271 -15.90 17.81 -17.75
N ASN A 272 -17.09 17.99 -18.29
CA ASN A 272 -18.31 18.21 -17.51
C ASN A 272 -18.85 16.95 -16.82
N GLN A 273 -18.35 15.78 -17.17
CA GLN A 273 -18.75 14.48 -16.61
C GLN A 273 -17.71 13.91 -15.63
N VAL A 274 -16.58 14.60 -15.47
CA VAL A 274 -15.53 14.21 -14.53
C VAL A 274 -15.41 15.25 -13.42
N VAL A 275 -15.59 14.81 -12.19
CA VAL A 275 -15.41 15.63 -11.00
C VAL A 275 -14.06 15.33 -10.37
N PHE A 276 -13.16 16.30 -10.35
CA PHE A 276 -11.89 16.25 -9.63
C PHE A 276 -12.07 16.90 -8.26
N ALA A 277 -12.27 16.12 -7.22
CA ALA A 277 -12.53 16.63 -5.86
C ALA A 277 -11.27 17.13 -5.13
N GLY A 278 -10.08 16.81 -5.65
CA GLY A 278 -8.81 17.12 -4.99
C GLY A 278 -8.53 16.23 -3.78
N SER A 279 -7.49 16.58 -3.04
CA SER A 279 -7.09 15.86 -1.81
C SER A 279 -8.04 16.19 -0.67
N ILE A 280 -8.58 15.16 -0.04
CA ILE A 280 -9.54 15.25 1.06
C ILE A 280 -8.88 14.78 2.36
N PRO A 281 -9.14 15.43 3.51
CA PRO A 281 -8.69 14.94 4.80
C PRO A 281 -9.18 13.51 5.06
N HIS A 282 -8.33 12.67 5.67
CA HIS A 282 -8.64 11.25 5.87
C HIS A 282 -9.98 11.02 6.58
N GLY A 283 -10.31 11.82 7.60
CA GLY A 283 -11.57 11.71 8.33
C GLY A 283 -12.84 12.02 7.51
N GLU A 284 -12.71 12.66 6.33
CA GLU A 284 -13.84 12.97 5.45
C GLU A 284 -13.96 12.00 4.26
N VAL A 285 -12.97 11.16 4.02
CA VAL A 285 -12.91 10.27 2.86
C VAL A 285 -14.14 9.35 2.77
N GLN A 286 -14.65 8.91 3.90
CA GLN A 286 -15.82 8.02 3.95
C GLN A 286 -17.07 8.63 3.31
N ARG A 287 -17.28 9.95 3.44
CA ARG A 287 -18.40 10.67 2.80
C ARG A 287 -18.33 10.60 1.27
N TYR A 288 -17.11 10.57 0.72
CA TYR A 288 -16.89 10.44 -0.74
C TYR A 288 -17.07 8.99 -1.20
N TYR A 289 -16.68 8.00 -0.40
CA TYR A 289 -17.02 6.60 -0.68
C TYR A 289 -18.54 6.42 -0.82
N ASP A 290 -19.33 7.11 0.01
CA ASP A 290 -20.79 7.01 -0.01
C ASP A 290 -21.45 7.63 -1.24
N LEU A 291 -20.77 8.54 -1.96
CA LEU A 291 -21.25 9.09 -3.23
C LEU A 291 -21.04 8.17 -4.43
N ILE A 292 -20.13 7.18 -4.32
CA ILE A 292 -19.71 6.32 -5.43
C ILE A 292 -20.54 5.05 -5.46
N ASP A 293 -21.18 4.77 -6.60
CA ASP A 293 -21.94 3.54 -6.81
C ASP A 293 -21.03 2.36 -7.14
N VAL A 294 -20.02 2.58 -8.01
CA VAL A 294 -19.04 1.56 -8.41
C VAL A 294 -17.63 2.13 -8.34
N LEU A 295 -16.81 1.56 -7.49
CA LEU A 295 -15.37 1.88 -7.45
C LEU A 295 -14.64 1.18 -8.59
N VAL A 296 -13.76 1.92 -9.26
CA VAL A 296 -13.03 1.44 -10.43
C VAL A 296 -11.53 1.51 -10.17
N TYR A 297 -10.85 0.37 -10.31
CA TYR A 297 -9.40 0.22 -10.13
C TYR A 297 -8.74 -0.26 -11.42
N PRO A 298 -8.51 0.63 -12.40
CA PRO A 298 -8.08 0.26 -13.76
C PRO A 298 -6.57 0.14 -13.91
N ARG A 299 -5.87 -0.39 -12.91
CA ARG A 299 -4.42 -0.51 -12.91
C ARG A 299 -3.89 -1.12 -14.20
N LEU A 300 -2.80 -0.55 -14.70
CA LEU A 300 -2.09 -1.08 -15.86
C LEU A 300 -1.33 -2.35 -15.48
N SER A 301 -1.27 -3.31 -16.40
CA SER A 301 -0.44 -4.51 -16.23
C SER A 301 1.03 -4.13 -16.41
N MET A 302 1.76 -4.19 -15.32
CA MET A 302 3.20 -4.02 -15.26
C MET A 302 3.73 -4.81 -14.04
N ARG A 303 5.02 -5.09 -14.00
CA ARG A 303 5.59 -5.94 -12.97
C ARG A 303 5.18 -5.55 -11.55
N LEU A 304 5.20 -4.24 -11.22
CA LEU A 304 4.79 -3.74 -9.90
C LEU A 304 3.34 -4.14 -9.58
N THR A 305 2.41 -3.94 -10.50
CA THR A 305 0.97 -4.19 -10.28
C THR A 305 0.59 -5.66 -10.39
N GLU A 306 1.36 -6.44 -11.14
CA GLU A 306 1.20 -7.89 -11.18
C GLU A 306 1.65 -8.56 -9.88
N LEU A 307 2.68 -8.03 -9.21
CA LEU A 307 3.23 -8.62 -7.99
C LEU A 307 2.60 -8.09 -6.70
N VAL A 308 2.11 -6.84 -6.69
CA VAL A 308 1.75 -6.13 -5.44
C VAL A 308 0.26 -5.89 -5.32
N THR A 309 -0.34 -6.41 -4.24
CA THR A 309 -1.75 -6.17 -3.91
C THR A 309 -1.98 -4.74 -3.40
N PRO A 310 -2.96 -4.00 -3.94
CA PRO A 310 -3.36 -2.69 -3.41
C PRO A 310 -4.23 -2.81 -2.14
N ALA A 311 -4.27 -1.76 -1.32
CA ALA A 311 -5.19 -1.70 -0.18
C ALA A 311 -6.59 -1.17 -0.56
N LYS A 312 -6.68 -0.29 -1.54
CA LYS A 312 -7.92 0.40 -1.95
C LYS A 312 -9.13 -0.51 -2.22
N PRO A 313 -9.00 -1.68 -2.90
CA PRO A 313 -10.12 -2.59 -3.06
C PRO A 313 -10.66 -3.13 -1.73
N LEU A 314 -9.80 -3.31 -0.71
CA LEU A 314 -10.22 -3.77 0.61
C LEU A 314 -11.07 -2.71 1.34
N GLU A 315 -10.72 -1.42 1.19
CA GLU A 315 -11.50 -0.30 1.72
C GLU A 315 -12.89 -0.25 1.05
N ALA A 316 -12.95 -0.42 -0.28
CA ALA A 316 -14.20 -0.50 -1.03
C ALA A 316 -15.10 -1.66 -0.55
N MET A 317 -14.50 -2.84 -0.37
CA MET A 317 -15.18 -4.03 0.15
C MET A 317 -15.69 -3.81 1.57
N ALA A 318 -14.88 -3.20 2.44
CA ALA A 318 -15.26 -2.86 3.80
C ALA A 318 -16.45 -1.88 3.84
N ARG A 319 -16.48 -0.90 2.93
CA ARG A 319 -17.59 0.04 2.77
C ARG A 319 -18.82 -0.60 2.10
N GLY A 320 -18.78 -1.88 1.71
CA GLY A 320 -19.87 -2.54 1.00
C GLY A 320 -20.17 -1.88 -0.35
N ARG A 321 -19.14 -1.41 -1.06
CA ARG A 321 -19.29 -0.79 -2.38
C ARG A 321 -19.03 -1.83 -3.48
N LEU A 322 -19.73 -1.67 -4.60
CA LEU A 322 -19.42 -2.44 -5.80
C LEU A 322 -18.04 -2.02 -6.33
N LEU A 323 -17.30 -2.98 -6.88
CA LEU A 323 -16.01 -2.68 -7.48
C LEU A 323 -15.78 -3.41 -8.79
N VAL A 324 -15.10 -2.72 -9.71
CA VAL A 324 -14.62 -3.23 -10.98
C VAL A 324 -13.13 -2.95 -11.06
N ALA A 325 -12.31 -3.95 -11.31
CA ALA A 325 -10.86 -3.83 -11.31
C ALA A 325 -10.22 -4.53 -12.51
N SER A 326 -9.05 -4.07 -12.93
CA SER A 326 -8.28 -4.75 -13.99
C SER A 326 -7.82 -6.14 -13.55
N ASP A 327 -7.81 -7.10 -14.47
CA ASP A 327 -7.40 -8.48 -14.26
C ASP A 327 -5.87 -8.62 -14.25
N ILE A 328 -5.25 -8.14 -13.18
CA ILE A 328 -3.81 -8.20 -12.90
C ILE A 328 -3.54 -9.03 -11.63
N GLY A 329 -2.32 -9.54 -11.48
CA GLY A 329 -1.96 -10.42 -10.36
C GLY A 329 -2.29 -9.84 -8.99
N GLY A 330 -1.99 -8.56 -8.76
CA GLY A 330 -2.32 -7.89 -7.49
C GLY A 330 -3.82 -7.80 -7.19
N HIS A 331 -4.68 -7.71 -8.20
CA HIS A 331 -6.12 -7.73 -8.03
C HIS A 331 -6.69 -9.15 -7.91
N ARG A 332 -6.18 -10.11 -8.71
CA ARG A 332 -6.59 -11.52 -8.63
C ARG A 332 -6.40 -12.13 -7.25
N GLU A 333 -5.39 -11.69 -6.50
CA GLU A 333 -5.17 -12.15 -5.12
C GLU A 333 -6.22 -11.63 -4.13
N LEU A 334 -6.91 -10.52 -4.44
CA LEU A 334 -7.89 -9.87 -3.56
C LEU A 334 -9.33 -10.11 -3.98
N ILE A 335 -9.59 -10.22 -5.27
CA ILE A 335 -10.94 -10.19 -5.84
C ILE A 335 -11.30 -11.58 -6.34
N ARG A 336 -12.40 -12.12 -5.83
CA ARG A 336 -13.06 -13.32 -6.33
C ARG A 336 -14.09 -12.91 -7.37
N PRO A 337 -13.85 -13.15 -8.69
CA PRO A 337 -14.74 -12.67 -9.74
C PRO A 337 -16.17 -13.17 -9.57
N GLY A 338 -17.14 -12.25 -9.63
CA GLY A 338 -18.57 -12.59 -9.48
C GLY A 338 -19.03 -12.83 -8.04
N GLU A 339 -18.12 -12.84 -7.05
CA GLU A 339 -18.41 -12.96 -5.61
C GLU A 339 -18.11 -11.67 -4.84
N THR A 340 -16.86 -11.17 -4.93
CA THR A 340 -16.43 -9.96 -4.20
C THR A 340 -16.18 -8.76 -5.09
N GLY A 341 -16.23 -8.91 -6.42
CA GLY A 341 -16.05 -7.86 -7.40
C GLY A 341 -16.02 -8.39 -8.82
N THR A 342 -15.74 -7.50 -9.77
CA THR A 342 -15.67 -7.82 -11.20
C THR A 342 -14.29 -7.50 -11.73
N LEU A 343 -13.72 -8.38 -12.56
CA LEU A 343 -12.44 -8.17 -13.23
C LEU A 343 -12.65 -7.91 -14.73
N PHE A 344 -11.81 -7.02 -15.31
CA PHE A 344 -11.81 -6.71 -16.73
C PHE A 344 -10.37 -6.72 -17.28
N LYS A 345 -10.21 -6.88 -18.60
CA LYS A 345 -8.91 -6.92 -19.28
C LYS A 345 -8.14 -5.61 -19.08
N PRO A 346 -6.90 -5.65 -18.54
CA PRO A 346 -6.11 -4.45 -18.23
C PRO A 346 -5.83 -3.61 -19.47
N GLY A 347 -5.85 -2.28 -19.29
CA GLY A 347 -5.54 -1.32 -20.34
C GLY A 347 -6.59 -1.20 -21.45
N ASP A 348 -7.74 -1.85 -21.31
CA ASP A 348 -8.81 -1.92 -22.32
C ASP A 348 -10.06 -1.14 -21.86
N PRO A 349 -10.30 0.09 -22.40
CA PRO A 349 -11.47 0.89 -22.04
C PRO A 349 -12.81 0.24 -22.43
N GLU A 350 -12.84 -0.52 -23.54
CA GLU A 350 -14.04 -1.21 -23.98
C GLU A 350 -14.40 -2.35 -23.03
N ALA A 351 -13.42 -3.13 -22.59
CA ALA A 351 -13.60 -4.18 -21.60
C ALA A 351 -14.07 -3.61 -20.25
N LEU A 352 -13.54 -2.44 -19.83
CA LEU A 352 -14.01 -1.75 -18.62
C LEU A 352 -15.46 -1.30 -18.77
N SER A 353 -15.80 -0.61 -19.86
CA SER A 353 -17.17 -0.18 -20.16
C SER A 353 -18.14 -1.36 -20.16
N ALA A 354 -17.78 -2.47 -20.81
CA ALA A 354 -18.60 -3.68 -20.87
C ALA A 354 -18.80 -4.30 -19.48
N ALA A 355 -17.75 -4.38 -18.64
CA ALA A 355 -17.80 -4.93 -17.29
C ALA A 355 -18.73 -4.09 -16.37
N VAL A 356 -18.60 -2.76 -16.42
CA VAL A 356 -19.50 -1.86 -15.67
C VAL A 356 -20.96 -2.05 -16.11
N ARG A 357 -21.22 -2.03 -17.41
CA ARG A 357 -22.56 -2.19 -17.96
C ARG A 357 -23.18 -3.57 -17.63
N ALA A 358 -22.39 -4.64 -17.66
CA ALA A 358 -22.84 -5.96 -17.26
C ALA A 358 -23.28 -5.95 -15.77
N LEU A 359 -22.46 -5.35 -14.89
CA LEU A 359 -22.79 -5.20 -13.47
C LEU A 359 -24.09 -4.42 -13.27
N LEU A 360 -24.30 -3.33 -14.03
CA LEU A 360 -25.48 -2.48 -13.94
C LEU A 360 -26.77 -3.16 -14.41
N ARG A 361 -26.70 -4.10 -15.33
CA ARG A 361 -27.86 -4.88 -15.83
C ARG A 361 -28.39 -5.89 -14.83
N GLU A 362 -27.61 -6.22 -13.78
CA GLU A 362 -27.96 -7.23 -12.78
C GLU A 362 -28.08 -6.66 -11.36
N PRO A 363 -28.92 -5.62 -11.11
CA PRO A 363 -28.99 -4.96 -9.80
C PRO A 363 -29.44 -5.91 -8.67
N ALA A 364 -30.17 -6.96 -9.00
CA ALA A 364 -30.58 -7.99 -8.03
C ALA A 364 -29.40 -8.72 -7.38
N ARG A 365 -28.22 -8.74 -8.01
CA ARG A 365 -26.98 -9.36 -7.46
C ARG A 365 -26.21 -8.44 -6.52
N TRP A 366 -26.44 -7.13 -6.57
CA TRP A 366 -25.64 -6.15 -5.81
C TRP A 366 -25.61 -6.38 -4.31
N PRO A 367 -26.76 -6.67 -3.63
CA PRO A 367 -26.74 -6.94 -2.19
C PRO A 367 -25.85 -8.15 -1.84
N GLY A 368 -25.91 -9.20 -2.66
CA GLY A 368 -25.10 -10.42 -2.47
C GLY A 368 -23.59 -10.14 -2.64
N LEU A 369 -23.20 -9.41 -3.70
CA LEU A 369 -21.82 -9.02 -3.97
C LEU A 369 -21.25 -8.15 -2.82
N LYS A 370 -22.00 -7.13 -2.39
CA LYS A 370 -21.60 -6.24 -1.29
C LYS A 370 -21.42 -7.01 0.02
N ALA A 371 -22.37 -7.90 0.35
CA ALA A 371 -22.31 -8.70 1.56
C ALA A 371 -21.17 -9.72 1.54
N ALA A 372 -20.89 -10.35 0.40
CA ALA A 372 -19.78 -11.29 0.25
C ALA A 372 -18.43 -10.56 0.35
N ALA A 373 -18.28 -9.40 -0.31
CA ALA A 373 -17.09 -8.57 -0.23
C ALA A 373 -16.82 -8.11 1.22
N ARG A 374 -17.85 -7.65 1.93
CA ARG A 374 -17.74 -7.25 3.34
C ARG A 374 -17.30 -8.42 4.23
N ARG A 375 -17.94 -9.58 4.13
CA ARG A 375 -17.54 -10.78 4.89
C ARG A 375 -16.11 -11.18 4.64
N TYR A 376 -15.66 -11.16 3.38
CA TYR A 376 -14.29 -11.48 3.02
C TYR A 376 -13.28 -10.63 3.78
N VAL A 377 -13.47 -9.30 3.85
CA VAL A 377 -12.53 -8.44 4.57
C VAL A 377 -12.62 -8.62 6.09
N GLU A 378 -13.82 -8.85 6.64
CA GLU A 378 -13.99 -9.10 8.07
C GLU A 378 -13.30 -10.39 8.54
N THR A 379 -13.38 -11.46 7.73
CA THR A 379 -12.87 -12.77 8.11
C THR A 379 -11.43 -13.03 7.70
N GLU A 380 -10.99 -12.51 6.53
CA GLU A 380 -9.70 -12.88 5.95
C GLU A 380 -8.71 -11.69 5.83
N ARG A 381 -9.21 -10.44 5.85
CA ARG A 381 -8.42 -9.24 5.57
C ARG A 381 -8.56 -8.16 6.65
N SER A 382 -8.90 -8.54 7.89
CA SER A 382 -8.80 -7.64 9.06
C SER A 382 -7.36 -7.50 9.54
N TRP A 383 -7.01 -6.37 10.14
CA TRP A 383 -5.67 -6.18 10.69
C TRP A 383 -5.35 -7.18 11.80
N GLN A 384 -6.33 -7.54 12.61
CA GLN A 384 -6.18 -8.56 13.64
C GLN A 384 -5.73 -9.90 13.05
N ALA A 385 -6.43 -10.40 12.03
CA ALA A 385 -6.09 -11.67 11.36
C ALA A 385 -4.74 -11.61 10.63
N SER A 386 -4.43 -10.47 10.00
CA SER A 386 -3.16 -10.27 9.31
C SER A 386 -1.98 -10.25 10.28
N VAL A 387 -2.05 -9.44 11.34
CA VAL A 387 -0.95 -9.23 12.30
C VAL A 387 -0.70 -10.45 13.17
N ALA A 388 -1.74 -11.26 13.46
CA ALA A 388 -1.56 -12.53 14.18
C ALA A 388 -0.52 -13.46 13.53
N ARG A 389 -0.33 -13.37 12.20
CA ARG A 389 0.68 -14.17 11.47
C ARG A 389 2.12 -13.84 11.84
N TYR A 390 2.40 -12.65 12.40
CA TYR A 390 3.73 -12.34 12.90
C TYR A 390 4.14 -13.18 14.11
N ALA A 391 3.18 -13.77 14.85
CA ALA A 391 3.52 -14.61 15.99
C ALA A 391 4.43 -15.77 15.59
N ASP A 392 4.10 -16.46 14.50
CA ASP A 392 4.92 -17.57 13.99
C ASP A 392 6.26 -17.08 13.41
N VAL A 393 6.25 -15.92 12.74
CA VAL A 393 7.50 -15.33 12.21
C VAL A 393 8.46 -14.99 13.33
N TYR A 394 7.96 -14.33 14.37
CA TYR A 394 8.79 -13.88 15.50
C TYR A 394 9.23 -15.04 16.38
N ALA A 395 8.34 -16.01 16.63
CA ALA A 395 8.69 -17.21 17.40
C ALA A 395 9.87 -17.98 16.75
N ARG A 396 9.85 -18.14 15.43
CA ARG A 396 10.93 -18.85 14.71
C ARG A 396 12.30 -18.19 14.87
N VAL A 397 12.37 -16.87 14.91
CA VAL A 397 13.68 -16.16 14.98
C VAL A 397 14.12 -15.89 16.41
N THR A 398 13.21 -15.90 17.40
CA THR A 398 13.53 -15.62 18.80
C THR A 398 13.73 -16.88 19.64
N GLN A 399 13.29 -18.05 19.15
CA GLN A 399 13.62 -19.31 19.81
C GLN A 399 15.13 -19.57 19.74
N PRO A 400 15.80 -19.94 20.84
CA PRO A 400 17.20 -20.30 20.79
C PRO A 400 17.34 -21.49 19.81
N HIS A 401 17.98 -21.25 18.67
CA HIS A 401 18.40 -22.36 17.83
C HIS A 401 19.28 -23.27 18.70
N ARG A 402 18.81 -24.49 18.96
CA ARG A 402 19.72 -25.56 19.30
C ARG A 402 20.68 -25.67 18.10
N ARG A 403 21.82 -24.97 18.19
CA ARG A 403 22.93 -25.19 17.26
C ARG A 403 23.31 -26.65 17.43
N ALA A 404 22.94 -27.45 16.41
CA ALA A 404 23.44 -28.81 16.26
C ALA A 404 24.93 -28.76 15.88
#